data_3c152a039c922af5f5679b0d57f430de
#
_entry.id   3c152a039c922af5f5679b0d57f430de
#
_cell.length_a   1.000
_cell.length_b   1.000
_cell.length_c   1.000
_cell.angle_alpha   90.00
_cell.angle_beta   90.00
_cell.angle_gamma   90.00
#
_symmetry.space_group_name_H-M   'P 1'
#
loop_
_entity.id
_entity.type
_entity.pdbx_description
1 polymer ?
#
loop_
_entity_poly.entity_id
_entity_poly.type
_entity_poly.pdbx_seq_one_letter_code
_entity_poly.pdbx_strand_id
1 'polypeptide(L)'
;MREGYIAKQDRKTLLFLADDMRLHSGIGNMTKELMLGMAHRFNFIHVGGALQHPEAGKVLDISADVNKQLGMDDASILIYPVNGYGDPNLIRLIMDRHKVDGIIHFTDPRYWVWLYQMSSEIRQQAPIIYYHIWDDLPAPLYNRPYYESCDLLLGISKQSYVISKMVLGEGNCVDVNKRTVVAENEYKRPVPKVAYVPHGINTKYYRPLKEEDYSQLRHYIFGSKKPEFVALYNSRNIGRKMTSDLI
;
A
#
# COMPACT_ATOMS: atom_id res chain seq x y z
N MET A 1 -6.85 16.50 -21.56
CA MET A 1 -7.43 15.60 -20.53
C MET A 1 -6.46 14.45 -20.28
N ARG A 2 -6.34 13.98 -19.03
CA ARG A 2 -5.51 12.79 -18.74
C ARG A 2 -6.15 11.56 -19.37
N GLU A 3 -5.34 10.64 -19.85
CA GLU A 3 -5.81 9.38 -20.39
C GLU A 3 -6.63 8.59 -19.34
N GLY A 4 -7.82 8.10 -19.74
CA GLY A 4 -8.73 7.39 -18.83
C GLY A 4 -9.42 8.28 -17.78
N TYR A 5 -9.51 9.60 -17.99
CA TYR A 5 -10.28 10.49 -17.15
C TYR A 5 -11.76 10.10 -17.10
N ILE A 6 -12.32 10.08 -15.92
CA ILE A 6 -13.75 9.86 -15.63
C ILE A 6 -14.24 11.07 -14.83
N ALA A 7 -15.42 11.60 -15.16
CA ALA A 7 -16.01 12.72 -14.42
C ALA A 7 -16.34 12.31 -12.96
N LYS A 8 -16.21 13.22 -12.01
CA LYS A 8 -16.34 12.94 -10.57
C LYS A 8 -17.60 12.13 -10.20
N GLN A 9 -18.76 12.48 -10.78
CA GLN A 9 -20.03 11.82 -10.51
C GLN A 9 -20.11 10.38 -11.01
N ASP A 10 -19.28 10.02 -12.00
CA ASP A 10 -19.25 8.68 -12.63
C ASP A 10 -18.13 7.79 -12.05
N ARG A 11 -17.27 8.37 -11.21
CA ARG A 11 -16.16 7.64 -10.57
C ARG A 11 -16.67 6.68 -9.51
N LYS A 12 -16.06 5.51 -9.46
CA LYS A 12 -16.15 4.63 -8.30
C LYS A 12 -15.45 5.25 -7.10
N THR A 13 -16.01 5.06 -5.92
CA THR A 13 -15.42 5.51 -4.65
C THR A 13 -14.69 4.35 -3.99
N LEU A 14 -13.39 4.53 -3.78
CA LEU A 14 -12.54 3.55 -3.12
C LEU A 14 -12.21 3.99 -1.70
N LEU A 15 -12.47 3.10 -0.73
CA LEU A 15 -12.04 3.26 0.65
C LEU A 15 -10.62 2.69 0.79
N PHE A 16 -9.65 3.56 1.04
CA PHE A 16 -8.24 3.19 1.14
C PHE A 16 -7.79 3.12 2.61
N LEU A 17 -7.40 1.94 3.06
CA LEU A 17 -7.00 1.63 4.43
C LEU A 17 -5.48 1.41 4.46
N ALA A 18 -4.73 2.34 5.03
CA ALA A 18 -3.26 2.30 5.03
C ALA A 18 -2.67 3.24 6.09
N ASP A 19 -1.33 3.34 6.14
CA ASP A 19 -0.67 4.47 6.80
C ASP A 19 -1.16 5.78 6.18
N ASP A 20 -1.30 6.81 7.01
CA ASP A 20 -1.74 8.13 6.54
C ASP A 20 -0.85 8.61 5.38
N MET A 21 -1.49 9.03 4.28
CA MET A 21 -0.79 9.46 3.06
C MET A 21 0.10 10.71 3.28
N ARG A 22 -0.04 11.39 4.40
CA ARG A 22 0.78 12.56 4.80
C ARG A 22 2.03 12.15 5.57
N LEU A 23 2.14 10.86 5.95
CA LEU A 23 3.31 10.33 6.63
C LEU A 23 4.53 10.21 5.72
N HIS A 24 5.69 10.57 6.26
CA HIS A 24 6.98 10.30 5.65
C HIS A 24 7.44 8.85 5.91
N SER A 25 6.66 7.87 5.44
CA SER A 25 6.98 6.45 5.49
C SER A 25 6.88 5.84 4.09
N GLY A 26 7.42 4.65 3.89
CA GLY A 26 7.31 3.94 2.61
C GLY A 26 5.86 3.71 2.21
N ILE A 27 5.03 3.24 3.18
CA ILE A 27 3.60 3.00 2.96
C ILE A 27 2.86 4.33 2.72
N GLY A 28 3.06 5.34 3.57
CA GLY A 28 2.39 6.64 3.43
C GLY A 28 2.71 7.31 2.08
N ASN A 29 3.97 7.32 1.68
CA ASN A 29 4.38 7.87 0.38
C ASN A 29 3.75 7.10 -0.79
N MET A 30 3.74 5.75 -0.75
CA MET A 30 3.13 4.96 -1.81
C MET A 30 1.60 5.13 -1.84
N THR A 31 0.94 5.19 -0.67
CA THR A 31 -0.49 5.52 -0.55
C THR A 31 -0.79 6.85 -1.26
N LYS A 32 0.02 7.88 -0.97
CA LYS A 32 -0.10 9.19 -1.60
C LYS A 32 0.05 9.12 -3.12
N GLU A 33 1.11 8.49 -3.62
CA GLU A 33 1.36 8.38 -5.06
C GLU A 33 0.25 7.60 -5.79
N LEU A 34 -0.27 6.53 -5.19
CA LEU A 34 -1.38 5.76 -5.74
C LEU A 34 -2.67 6.59 -5.82
N MET A 35 -3.05 7.26 -4.73
CA MET A 35 -4.28 8.06 -4.70
C MET A 35 -4.20 9.25 -5.65
N LEU A 36 -3.08 9.99 -5.64
CA LEU A 36 -2.88 11.12 -6.55
C LEU A 36 -2.80 10.66 -8.01
N GLY A 37 -2.13 9.55 -8.28
CA GLY A 37 -2.02 8.97 -9.61
C GLY A 37 -3.36 8.55 -10.21
N MET A 38 -4.31 8.14 -9.38
CA MET A 38 -5.62 7.63 -9.79
C MET A 38 -6.78 8.61 -9.54
N ALA A 39 -6.54 9.81 -9.00
CA ALA A 39 -7.57 10.79 -8.65
C ALA A 39 -8.45 11.24 -9.83
N HIS A 40 -7.98 11.07 -11.06
CA HIS A 40 -8.73 11.34 -12.29
C HIS A 40 -9.69 10.21 -12.71
N ARG A 41 -9.66 9.06 -12.00
CA ARG A 41 -10.45 7.86 -12.31
C ARG A 41 -11.31 7.39 -11.14
N PHE A 42 -10.92 7.72 -9.90
CA PHE A 42 -11.58 7.29 -8.67
C PHE A 42 -11.76 8.45 -7.71
N ASN A 43 -12.82 8.41 -6.92
CA ASN A 43 -12.95 9.18 -5.70
C ASN A 43 -12.37 8.36 -4.55
N PHE A 44 -11.73 9.01 -3.59
CA PHE A 44 -11.09 8.32 -2.48
C PHE A 44 -11.63 8.78 -1.13
N ILE A 45 -11.82 7.80 -0.26
CA ILE A 45 -11.95 7.97 1.18
C ILE A 45 -10.76 7.24 1.79
N HIS A 46 -9.98 7.89 2.61
CA HIS A 46 -8.77 7.34 3.20
C HIS A 46 -8.87 7.26 4.71
N VAL A 47 -8.75 6.07 5.29
CA VAL A 47 -8.50 5.90 6.71
C VAL A 47 -6.99 5.89 6.91
N GLY A 48 -6.47 7.02 7.39
CA GLY A 48 -5.05 7.26 7.58
C GLY A 48 -4.61 6.86 8.98
N GLY A 49 -3.89 5.73 9.07
CA GLY A 49 -3.42 5.14 10.32
C GLY A 49 -1.92 5.32 10.58
N ALA A 50 -1.39 4.49 11.47
CA ALA A 50 0.01 4.36 11.90
C ALA A 50 0.53 5.43 12.86
N LEU A 51 -0.28 6.37 13.30
CA LEU A 51 0.12 7.46 14.20
C LEU A 51 -0.84 7.62 15.37
N GLN A 52 -0.41 8.42 16.36
CA GLN A 52 -1.32 9.23 17.17
C GLN A 52 -1.52 10.55 16.44
N HIS A 53 -2.73 10.77 15.94
CA HIS A 53 -3.01 11.91 15.07
C HIS A 53 -3.77 13.00 15.86
N PRO A 54 -3.31 14.26 15.86
CA PRO A 54 -3.99 15.35 16.57
C PRO A 54 -5.38 15.67 15.99
N GLU A 55 -5.64 15.23 14.76
CA GLU A 55 -6.91 15.41 14.06
C GLU A 55 -7.78 14.13 14.06
N ALA A 56 -7.43 13.13 14.89
CA ALA A 56 -8.24 11.91 15.00
C ALA A 56 -9.71 12.26 15.34
N GLY A 57 -10.64 11.60 14.63
CA GLY A 57 -12.09 11.85 14.75
C GLY A 57 -12.61 12.99 13.89
N LYS A 58 -11.76 13.74 13.16
CA LYS A 58 -12.20 14.72 12.16
C LYS A 58 -12.29 14.08 10.78
N VAL A 59 -12.97 14.75 9.87
CA VAL A 59 -12.96 14.43 8.43
C VAL A 59 -12.28 15.59 7.73
N LEU A 60 -11.22 15.28 7.00
CA LEU A 60 -10.44 16.29 6.27
C LEU A 60 -10.71 16.13 4.78
N ASP A 61 -11.26 17.17 4.17
CA ASP A 61 -11.39 17.25 2.72
C ASP A 61 -10.15 17.95 2.14
N ILE A 62 -9.32 17.19 1.43
CA ILE A 62 -8.11 17.70 0.79
C ILE A 62 -8.26 17.86 -0.73
N SER A 63 -9.49 17.77 -1.23
CA SER A 63 -9.79 17.82 -2.67
C SER A 63 -9.26 19.08 -3.35
N ALA A 64 -9.38 20.24 -2.68
CA ALA A 64 -8.89 21.53 -3.22
C ALA A 64 -7.37 21.54 -3.41
N ASP A 65 -6.62 21.04 -2.42
CA ASP A 65 -5.15 20.97 -2.50
C ASP A 65 -4.70 19.97 -3.57
N VAL A 66 -5.39 18.83 -3.68
CA VAL A 66 -5.13 17.83 -4.73
C VAL A 66 -5.42 18.40 -6.11
N ASN A 67 -6.53 19.12 -6.28
CA ASN A 67 -6.88 19.78 -7.53
C ASN A 67 -5.79 20.77 -7.96
N LYS A 68 -5.33 21.62 -7.04
CA LYS A 68 -4.22 22.55 -7.28
C LYS A 68 -2.93 21.82 -7.67
N GLN A 69 -2.58 20.77 -6.93
CA GLN A 69 -1.36 19.99 -7.18
C GLN A 69 -1.38 19.28 -8.54
N LEU A 70 -2.52 18.74 -8.93
CA LEU A 70 -2.68 17.92 -10.13
C LEU A 70 -3.13 18.71 -11.36
N GLY A 71 -3.51 20.00 -11.21
CA GLY A 71 -4.13 20.78 -12.29
C GLY A 71 -5.47 20.17 -12.73
N MET A 72 -6.31 19.82 -11.75
CA MET A 72 -7.65 19.27 -11.92
C MET A 72 -8.66 20.15 -11.19
N ASP A 73 -9.95 19.96 -11.46
CA ASP A 73 -11.01 20.73 -10.83
C ASP A 73 -11.97 19.86 -10.01
N ASP A 74 -11.91 18.55 -10.19
CA ASP A 74 -12.92 17.62 -9.71
C ASP A 74 -12.37 16.39 -8.97
N ALA A 75 -11.11 16.40 -8.52
CA ALA A 75 -10.60 15.38 -7.62
C ALA A 75 -11.41 15.35 -6.31
N SER A 76 -11.59 14.19 -5.73
CA SER A 76 -12.32 14.02 -4.47
C SER A 76 -11.55 13.07 -3.56
N ILE A 77 -10.95 13.61 -2.50
CA ILE A 77 -10.21 12.85 -1.49
C ILE A 77 -10.58 13.34 -0.10
N LEU A 78 -11.18 12.44 0.68
CA LEU A 78 -11.49 12.64 2.10
C LEU A 78 -10.53 11.81 2.94
N ILE A 79 -10.00 12.36 4.02
CA ILE A 79 -9.17 11.62 4.99
C ILE A 79 -9.90 11.55 6.33
N TYR A 80 -9.94 10.35 6.89
CA TYR A 80 -10.33 10.04 8.26
C TYR A 80 -9.07 9.68 9.04
N PRO A 81 -8.41 10.65 9.69
CA PRO A 81 -7.23 10.35 10.51
C PRO A 81 -7.63 9.53 11.73
N VAL A 82 -6.88 8.48 12.02
CA VAL A 82 -7.15 7.59 13.16
C VAL A 82 -5.90 7.37 14.00
N ASN A 83 -6.09 7.17 15.30
CA ASN A 83 -5.04 6.67 16.16
C ASN A 83 -4.85 5.16 15.92
N GLY A 84 -3.61 4.74 15.71
CA GLY A 84 -3.33 3.37 15.33
C GLY A 84 -3.89 3.05 13.93
N TYR A 85 -4.82 2.10 13.83
CA TYR A 85 -5.34 1.62 12.54
C TYR A 85 -6.88 1.56 12.47
N GLY A 86 -7.55 2.33 13.35
CA GLY A 86 -9.02 2.40 13.36
C GLY A 86 -9.69 1.19 14.00
N ASP A 87 -11.00 1.06 13.77
CA ASP A 87 -11.85 0.04 14.36
C ASP A 87 -13.08 -0.27 13.47
N PRO A 88 -13.83 -1.37 13.76
CA PRO A 88 -15.01 -1.77 12.98
C PRO A 88 -16.10 -0.69 12.88
N ASN A 89 -16.33 0.09 13.95
CA ASN A 89 -17.42 1.07 13.97
C ASN A 89 -17.13 2.23 13.01
N LEU A 90 -15.88 2.61 12.88
CA LEU A 90 -15.48 3.63 11.92
C LEU A 90 -15.79 3.19 10.48
N ILE A 91 -15.52 1.94 10.13
CA ILE A 91 -15.79 1.45 8.77
C ILE A 91 -17.29 1.40 8.51
N ARG A 92 -18.10 0.92 9.46
CA ARG A 92 -19.56 0.95 9.35
C ARG A 92 -20.07 2.39 9.15
N LEU A 93 -19.56 3.32 9.95
CA LEU A 93 -19.91 4.74 9.83
C LEU A 93 -19.57 5.31 8.43
N ILE A 94 -18.41 4.96 7.90
CA ILE A 94 -17.98 5.41 6.56
C ILE A 94 -18.89 4.79 5.49
N MET A 95 -19.16 3.50 5.56
CA MET A 95 -19.98 2.79 4.58
C MET A 95 -21.47 3.21 4.63
N ASP A 96 -21.96 3.63 5.79
CA ASP A 96 -23.30 4.21 5.94
C ASP A 96 -23.40 5.62 5.32
N ARG A 97 -22.35 6.41 5.44
CA ARG A 97 -22.32 7.80 4.96
C ARG A 97 -21.97 7.93 3.48
N HIS A 98 -21.24 6.98 2.96
CA HIS A 98 -20.68 7.03 1.62
C HIS A 98 -20.95 5.73 0.86
N LYS A 99 -21.30 5.86 -0.40
CA LYS A 99 -21.35 4.71 -1.29
C LYS A 99 -19.89 4.28 -1.59
N VAL A 100 -19.43 3.20 -0.95
CA VAL A 100 -18.12 2.61 -1.19
C VAL A 100 -18.25 1.50 -2.23
N ASP A 101 -17.52 1.60 -3.34
CA ASP A 101 -17.53 0.61 -4.43
C ASP A 101 -16.42 -0.44 -4.30
N GLY A 102 -15.43 -0.21 -3.44
CA GLY A 102 -14.36 -1.16 -3.15
C GLY A 102 -13.46 -0.67 -2.01
N ILE A 103 -12.87 -1.61 -1.31
CA ILE A 103 -11.94 -1.35 -0.21
C ILE A 103 -10.56 -1.81 -0.63
N ILE A 104 -9.56 -0.93 -0.52
CA ILE A 104 -8.16 -1.26 -0.73
C ILE A 104 -7.44 -1.20 0.62
N HIS A 105 -6.91 -2.32 1.06
CA HIS A 105 -6.03 -2.39 2.22
C HIS A 105 -4.56 -2.44 1.75
N PHE A 106 -3.72 -1.60 2.32
CA PHE A 106 -2.30 -1.52 1.97
C PHE A 106 -1.46 -1.27 3.21
N THR A 107 -1.10 -2.31 3.93
CA THR A 107 -0.08 -2.39 4.99
C THR A 107 -0.04 -3.81 5.55
N ASP A 108 0.57 -4.02 6.71
CA ASP A 108 0.65 -5.33 7.38
C ASP A 108 -0.74 -5.77 7.89
N PRO A 109 -1.25 -6.92 7.48
CA PRO A 109 -2.61 -7.35 7.83
C PRO A 109 -2.80 -7.59 9.33
N ARG A 110 -1.72 -7.83 10.07
CA ARG A 110 -1.77 -8.08 11.51
C ARG A 110 -2.22 -6.86 12.33
N TYR A 111 -2.08 -5.66 11.78
CA TYR A 111 -2.62 -4.44 12.39
C TYR A 111 -4.11 -4.22 12.08
N TRP A 112 -4.66 -4.98 11.12
CA TRP A 112 -6.02 -4.83 10.61
C TRP A 112 -6.85 -6.11 10.83
N VAL A 113 -6.56 -6.89 11.86
CA VAL A 113 -7.25 -8.17 12.16
C VAL A 113 -8.77 -7.98 12.17
N TRP A 114 -9.24 -6.90 12.76
CA TRP A 114 -10.66 -6.55 12.84
C TRP A 114 -11.32 -6.39 11.46
N LEU A 115 -10.61 -5.86 10.45
CA LEU A 115 -11.10 -5.73 9.08
C LEU A 115 -11.42 -7.10 8.48
N TYR A 116 -10.52 -8.05 8.65
CA TYR A 116 -10.67 -9.40 8.12
C TYR A 116 -11.72 -10.21 8.88
N GLN A 117 -11.86 -9.98 10.19
CA GLN A 117 -12.90 -10.59 11.01
C GLN A 117 -14.32 -10.16 10.56
N MET A 118 -14.47 -8.92 10.10
CA MET A 118 -15.74 -8.42 9.56
C MET A 118 -15.89 -8.53 8.04
N SER A 119 -14.99 -9.24 7.38
CA SER A 119 -14.95 -9.34 5.90
C SER A 119 -16.27 -9.84 5.30
N SER A 120 -16.96 -10.77 5.96
CA SER A 120 -18.27 -11.29 5.49
C SER A 120 -19.37 -10.21 5.49
N GLU A 121 -19.34 -9.28 6.45
CA GLU A 121 -20.22 -8.12 6.51
C GLU A 121 -19.89 -7.12 5.39
N ILE A 122 -18.63 -6.74 5.30
CA ILE A 122 -18.14 -5.76 4.32
C ILE A 122 -18.41 -6.20 2.89
N ARG A 123 -18.13 -7.47 2.57
CA ARG A 123 -18.22 -8.02 1.22
C ARG A 123 -19.64 -8.15 0.69
N GLN A 124 -20.66 -7.92 1.52
CA GLN A 124 -22.05 -7.76 1.07
C GLN A 124 -22.27 -6.44 0.32
N GLN A 125 -21.41 -5.44 0.55
CA GLN A 125 -21.51 -4.10 0.00
C GLN A 125 -20.37 -3.77 -0.97
N ALA A 126 -19.12 -4.12 -0.62
CA ALA A 126 -17.94 -3.77 -1.38
C ALA A 126 -16.87 -4.89 -1.33
N PRO A 127 -16.17 -5.19 -2.43
CA PRO A 127 -15.08 -6.14 -2.44
C PRO A 127 -13.88 -5.61 -1.64
N ILE A 128 -13.13 -6.54 -1.03
CA ILE A 128 -11.87 -6.25 -0.33
C ILE A 128 -10.71 -6.62 -1.24
N ILE A 129 -9.86 -5.64 -1.49
CA ILE A 129 -8.63 -5.76 -2.28
C ILE A 129 -7.47 -5.56 -1.31
N TYR A 130 -6.57 -6.52 -1.24
CA TYR A 130 -5.35 -6.38 -0.44
C TYR A 130 -4.14 -6.18 -1.35
N TYR A 131 -3.57 -4.98 -1.32
CA TYR A 131 -2.31 -4.64 -1.97
C TYR A 131 -1.19 -4.95 -1.00
N HIS A 132 -0.58 -6.13 -1.15
CA HIS A 132 0.21 -6.73 -0.09
C HIS A 132 1.71 -6.60 -0.32
N ILE A 133 2.40 -6.33 0.79
CA ILE A 133 3.81 -5.93 0.84
C ILE A 133 4.75 -7.02 1.36
N TRP A 134 4.25 -8.25 1.59
CA TRP A 134 5.08 -9.30 2.15
C TRP A 134 6.18 -9.72 1.17
N ASP A 135 7.43 -9.66 1.62
CA ASP A 135 8.62 -9.84 0.80
C ASP A 135 9.61 -10.84 1.39
N ASP A 136 9.21 -11.58 2.45
CA ASP A 136 10.09 -12.49 3.17
C ASP A 136 9.67 -13.96 3.00
N LEU A 137 10.64 -14.85 3.11
CA LEU A 137 10.47 -16.31 3.13
C LEU A 137 10.96 -16.88 4.47
N PRO A 138 10.36 -17.96 4.95
CA PRO A 138 9.36 -18.83 4.31
C PRO A 138 8.00 -18.15 4.14
N ALA A 139 7.20 -18.65 3.17
CA ALA A 139 5.87 -18.11 2.90
C ALA A 139 5.03 -18.04 4.20
N PRO A 140 4.38 -16.91 4.50
CA PRO A 140 3.69 -16.68 5.77
C PRO A 140 2.33 -17.39 5.79
N LEU A 141 2.32 -18.70 5.94
CA LEU A 141 1.09 -19.51 5.94
C LEU A 141 0.07 -19.04 7.00
N TYR A 142 0.56 -18.43 8.08
CA TYR A 142 -0.29 -17.82 9.10
C TYR A 142 -1.07 -16.57 8.61
N ASN A 143 -0.71 -15.99 7.46
CA ASN A 143 -1.47 -14.91 6.83
C ASN A 143 -2.64 -15.43 5.97
N ARG A 144 -2.76 -16.75 5.77
CA ARG A 144 -3.81 -17.34 4.94
C ARG A 144 -5.23 -16.88 5.29
N PRO A 145 -5.65 -16.77 6.57
CA PRO A 145 -6.99 -16.28 6.91
C PRO A 145 -7.25 -14.85 6.41
N TYR A 146 -6.22 -13.99 6.39
CA TYR A 146 -6.36 -12.64 5.85
C TYR A 146 -6.52 -12.66 4.34
N TYR A 147 -5.71 -13.47 3.65
CA TYR A 147 -5.74 -13.56 2.19
C TYR A 147 -7.08 -14.12 1.70
N GLU A 148 -7.58 -15.19 2.32
CA GLU A 148 -8.88 -15.80 1.99
C GLU A 148 -10.09 -14.90 2.28
N SER A 149 -9.91 -13.88 3.13
CA SER A 149 -10.94 -12.88 3.43
C SER A 149 -11.06 -11.79 2.35
N CYS A 150 -10.16 -11.79 1.36
CA CYS A 150 -10.15 -10.83 0.27
C CYS A 150 -10.80 -11.38 -1.00
N ASP A 151 -11.16 -10.49 -1.92
CA ASP A 151 -11.63 -10.84 -3.26
C ASP A 151 -10.47 -10.79 -4.28
N LEU A 152 -9.47 -9.93 -4.01
CA LEU A 152 -8.32 -9.75 -4.87
C LEU A 152 -7.06 -9.45 -4.04
N LEU A 153 -5.98 -10.14 -4.35
CA LEU A 153 -4.64 -9.86 -3.83
C LEU A 153 -3.79 -9.24 -4.94
N LEU A 154 -3.14 -8.13 -4.62
CA LEU A 154 -2.22 -7.43 -5.52
C LEU A 154 -0.81 -7.51 -4.94
N GLY A 155 0.07 -8.27 -5.56
CA GLY A 155 1.48 -8.36 -5.13
C GLY A 155 2.30 -7.20 -5.68
N ILE A 156 3.00 -6.49 -4.80
CA ILE A 156 3.87 -5.35 -5.17
C ILE A 156 5.12 -5.74 -5.95
N SER A 157 5.47 -7.02 -5.94
CA SER A 157 6.61 -7.60 -6.63
C SER A 157 6.25 -8.99 -7.17
N LYS A 158 7.08 -9.52 -8.06
CA LYS A 158 6.94 -10.92 -8.50
C LYS A 158 7.05 -11.89 -7.32
N GLN A 159 7.91 -11.58 -6.34
CA GLN A 159 8.06 -12.36 -5.12
C GLN A 159 6.75 -12.35 -4.31
N SER A 160 6.20 -11.16 -4.01
CA SER A 160 4.93 -11.05 -3.28
C SER A 160 3.77 -11.76 -4.01
N TYR A 161 3.74 -11.69 -5.34
CA TYR A 161 2.77 -12.43 -6.15
C TYR A 161 2.90 -13.94 -5.98
N VAL A 162 4.12 -14.47 -6.03
CA VAL A 162 4.38 -15.91 -5.83
C VAL A 162 4.05 -16.31 -4.39
N ILE A 163 4.47 -15.54 -3.39
CA ILE A 163 4.14 -15.78 -1.98
C ILE A 163 2.63 -15.85 -1.77
N SER A 164 1.85 -14.95 -2.38
CA SER A 164 0.38 -15.00 -2.28
C SER A 164 -0.18 -16.34 -2.74
N LYS A 165 0.28 -16.81 -3.90
CA LYS A 165 -0.12 -18.12 -4.44
C LYS A 165 0.27 -19.28 -3.54
N MET A 166 1.50 -19.23 -3.01
CA MET A 166 1.97 -20.25 -2.06
C MET A 166 1.08 -20.29 -0.81
N VAL A 167 0.75 -19.15 -0.24
CA VAL A 167 -0.10 -19.09 0.97
C VAL A 167 -1.52 -19.59 0.70
N LEU A 168 -2.06 -19.34 -0.50
CA LEU A 168 -3.39 -19.79 -0.90
C LEU A 168 -3.42 -21.27 -1.33
N GLY A 169 -2.26 -21.93 -1.43
CA GLY A 169 -2.17 -23.32 -1.87
C GLY A 169 -2.29 -23.48 -3.39
N GLU A 170 -2.08 -22.42 -4.16
CA GLU A 170 -2.02 -22.48 -5.62
C GLU A 170 -0.60 -22.84 -6.07
N GLY A 171 -0.44 -23.99 -6.73
CA GLY A 171 0.82 -24.46 -7.29
C GLY A 171 1.65 -25.34 -6.35
N ASN A 172 2.78 -25.85 -6.85
CA ASN A 172 3.71 -26.68 -6.10
C ASN A 172 4.48 -25.85 -5.07
N CYS A 173 3.89 -25.63 -3.92
CA CYS A 173 4.50 -24.91 -2.82
C CYS A 173 5.28 -25.87 -1.95
N VAL A 174 6.59 -25.82 -2.06
CA VAL A 174 7.49 -26.53 -1.14
C VAL A 174 7.71 -25.62 0.06
N ASP A 175 7.32 -26.06 1.25
CA ASP A 175 7.83 -25.47 2.48
C ASP A 175 9.33 -25.75 2.53
N VAL A 176 10.13 -24.71 2.25
CA VAL A 176 11.59 -24.81 2.15
C VAL A 176 12.20 -25.31 3.46
N ASN A 177 11.53 -25.05 4.59
CA ASN A 177 12.00 -25.49 5.91
C ASN A 177 11.60 -26.94 6.23
N LYS A 178 10.44 -27.38 5.75
CA LYS A 178 9.91 -28.72 6.07
C LYS A 178 9.98 -29.70 4.90
N ARG A 179 10.38 -29.26 3.71
CA ARG A 179 10.34 -30.07 2.47
C ARG A 179 8.99 -30.73 2.20
N THR A 180 7.92 -30.19 2.76
CA THR A 180 6.57 -30.70 2.60
C THR A 180 5.83 -29.89 1.55
N VAL A 181 5.11 -30.59 0.68
CA VAL A 181 4.14 -29.96 -0.23
C VAL A 181 2.97 -29.51 0.64
N VAL A 182 2.64 -28.23 0.61
CA VAL A 182 1.44 -27.74 1.29
C VAL A 182 0.23 -28.28 0.53
N ALA A 183 -0.66 -28.98 1.24
CA ALA A 183 -1.86 -29.60 0.68
C ALA A 183 -2.73 -28.58 -0.06
N GLU A 184 -3.40 -29.05 -1.12
CA GLU A 184 -4.38 -28.27 -1.86
C GLU A 184 -5.47 -27.71 -0.93
N ASN A 185 -6.04 -26.59 -1.34
CA ASN A 185 -7.02 -25.86 -0.55
C ASN A 185 -8.29 -26.71 -0.29
N GLU A 186 -8.48 -27.19 0.92
CA GLU A 186 -9.66 -27.95 1.35
C GLU A 186 -10.91 -27.06 1.55
N TYR A 187 -10.78 -25.72 1.45
CA TYR A 187 -11.88 -24.80 1.69
C TYR A 187 -12.74 -24.61 0.44
N LYS A 188 -14.04 -24.84 0.58
CA LYS A 188 -15.07 -24.63 -0.46
C LYS A 188 -15.33 -23.15 -0.82
N ARG A 189 -14.53 -22.19 -0.36
CA ARG A 189 -14.67 -20.78 -0.70
C ARG A 189 -13.94 -20.48 -2.01
N PRO A 190 -14.47 -19.56 -2.84
CA PRO A 190 -13.73 -19.09 -4.01
C PRO A 190 -12.36 -18.55 -3.58
N VAL A 191 -11.30 -19.08 -4.16
CA VAL A 191 -9.95 -18.56 -3.92
C VAL A 191 -9.88 -17.15 -4.48
N PRO A 192 -9.36 -16.16 -3.73
CA PRO A 192 -9.23 -14.80 -4.21
C PRO A 192 -8.33 -14.76 -5.44
N LYS A 193 -8.64 -13.88 -6.39
CA LYS A 193 -7.77 -13.64 -7.53
C LYS A 193 -6.45 -13.04 -7.05
N VAL A 194 -5.36 -13.44 -7.70
CA VAL A 194 -4.03 -12.86 -7.43
C VAL A 194 -3.52 -12.18 -8.69
N ALA A 195 -3.07 -10.93 -8.56
CA ALA A 195 -2.49 -10.16 -9.65
C ALA A 195 -1.15 -9.54 -9.24
N TYR A 196 -0.27 -9.34 -10.22
CA TYR A 196 0.98 -8.63 -10.05
C TYR A 196 0.80 -7.16 -10.42
N VAL A 197 0.97 -6.29 -9.44
CA VAL A 197 0.92 -4.83 -9.64
C VAL A 197 2.15 -4.24 -8.95
N PRO A 198 3.25 -4.00 -9.69
CA PRO A 198 4.48 -3.52 -9.09
C PRO A 198 4.34 -2.12 -8.51
N HIS A 199 5.11 -1.85 -7.46
CA HIS A 199 5.33 -0.48 -7.04
C HIS A 199 5.98 0.31 -8.17
N GLY A 200 5.46 1.51 -8.41
CA GLY A 200 6.10 2.50 -9.25
C GLY A 200 6.96 3.46 -8.43
N ILE A 201 7.71 4.28 -9.11
CA ILE A 201 8.41 5.43 -8.54
C ILE A 201 8.03 6.69 -9.31
N ASN A 202 8.05 7.82 -8.63
CA ASN A 202 7.83 9.11 -9.29
C ASN A 202 9.09 9.50 -10.07
N THR A 203 9.08 9.27 -11.38
CA THR A 203 10.24 9.51 -12.27
C THR A 203 10.60 10.99 -12.41
N LYS A 204 9.73 11.91 -11.96
CA LYS A 204 10.08 13.33 -11.87
C LYS A 204 11.19 13.58 -10.85
N TYR A 205 11.18 12.83 -9.75
CA TYR A 205 12.17 12.95 -8.67
C TYR A 205 13.25 11.87 -8.74
N TYR A 206 12.87 10.64 -9.09
CA TYR A 206 13.78 9.49 -9.14
C TYR A 206 14.17 9.21 -10.59
N ARG A 207 15.18 9.91 -11.06
CA ARG A 207 15.74 9.80 -12.41
C ARG A 207 17.27 9.85 -12.36
N PRO A 208 17.96 9.28 -13.34
CA PRO A 208 19.40 9.53 -13.49
C PRO A 208 19.65 11.04 -13.59
N LEU A 209 20.58 11.52 -12.78
CA LEU A 209 21.01 12.91 -12.80
C LEU A 209 22.15 13.08 -13.79
N LYS A 210 22.24 14.24 -14.44
CA LYS A 210 23.40 14.66 -15.20
C LYS A 210 24.52 15.10 -14.27
N GLU A 211 25.74 15.09 -14.72
CA GLU A 211 26.90 15.47 -13.90
C GLU A 211 26.79 16.88 -13.33
N GLU A 212 26.25 17.81 -14.10
CA GLU A 212 25.97 19.20 -13.71
C GLU A 212 25.03 19.28 -12.47
N ASP A 213 24.09 18.32 -12.36
CA ASP A 213 23.10 18.31 -11.29
C ASP A 213 23.70 17.87 -9.92
N TYR A 214 24.79 17.10 -9.93
CA TYR A 214 25.34 16.52 -8.70
C TYR A 214 26.83 16.83 -8.45
N SER A 215 27.51 17.51 -9.38
CA SER A 215 28.94 17.81 -9.26
C SER A 215 29.28 18.57 -7.98
N GLN A 216 28.46 19.55 -7.61
CA GLN A 216 28.64 20.30 -6.37
C GLN A 216 28.52 19.41 -5.12
N LEU A 217 27.52 18.51 -5.09
CA LEU A 217 27.34 17.58 -4.00
C LEU A 217 28.53 16.59 -3.90
N ARG A 218 29.01 16.06 -5.04
CA ARG A 218 30.20 15.22 -5.06
C ARG A 218 31.42 15.96 -4.52
N HIS A 219 31.63 17.20 -4.94
CA HIS A 219 32.73 18.02 -4.44
C HIS A 219 32.61 18.27 -2.94
N TYR A 220 31.39 18.55 -2.44
CA TYR A 220 31.13 18.75 -1.01
C TYR A 220 31.46 17.50 -0.19
N ILE A 221 31.07 16.30 -0.68
CA ILE A 221 31.27 15.04 0.05
C ILE A 221 32.73 14.54 -0.04
N PHE A 222 33.34 14.60 -1.21
CA PHE A 222 34.62 13.96 -1.48
C PHE A 222 35.79 14.94 -1.67
N GLY A 223 35.51 16.25 -1.74
CA GLY A 223 36.52 17.25 -2.08
C GLY A 223 37.13 17.01 -3.47
N SER A 224 38.44 17.01 -3.54
CA SER A 224 39.19 16.69 -4.76
C SER A 224 39.36 15.18 -5.03
N LYS A 225 38.95 14.33 -4.07
CA LYS A 225 39.06 12.87 -4.22
C LYS A 225 38.06 12.37 -5.25
N LYS A 226 38.50 11.43 -6.08
CA LYS A 226 37.66 10.72 -7.06
C LYS A 226 37.66 9.24 -6.71
N PRO A 227 36.79 8.80 -5.76
CA PRO A 227 36.73 7.39 -5.40
C PRO A 227 36.28 6.56 -6.60
N GLU A 228 36.90 5.43 -6.82
CA GLU A 228 36.55 4.47 -7.88
C GLU A 228 35.19 3.80 -7.59
N PHE A 229 34.89 3.63 -6.30
CA PHE A 229 33.65 3.00 -5.84
C PHE A 229 33.08 3.75 -4.64
N VAL A 230 31.77 3.90 -4.60
CA VAL A 230 31.03 4.51 -3.49
C VAL A 230 29.91 3.57 -3.08
N ALA A 231 29.97 3.05 -1.85
CA ALA A 231 28.86 2.34 -1.23
C ALA A 231 27.96 3.33 -0.48
N LEU A 232 26.68 3.35 -0.78
CA LEU A 232 25.69 4.16 -0.08
C LEU A 232 24.75 3.25 0.70
N TYR A 233 24.64 3.50 1.99
CA TYR A 233 23.62 2.92 2.85
C TYR A 233 22.69 4.03 3.38
N ASN A 234 21.40 3.93 3.06
CA ASN A 234 20.38 4.86 3.51
C ASN A 234 19.19 4.10 4.10
N SER A 235 19.10 4.06 5.41
CA SER A 235 18.02 3.39 6.14
C SER A 235 17.81 4.01 7.51
N ARG A 236 16.64 3.76 8.14
CA ARG A 236 16.46 4.06 9.55
C ARG A 236 17.39 3.17 10.39
N ASN A 237 18.04 3.74 11.42
CA ASN A 237 18.87 2.97 12.33
C ASN A 237 17.98 2.15 13.30
N ILE A 238 17.60 0.96 12.87
CA ILE A 238 16.81 0.00 13.65
C ILE A 238 17.43 -1.39 13.51
N GLY A 239 17.30 -2.24 14.56
CA GLY A 239 17.98 -3.54 14.66
C GLY A 239 17.90 -4.41 13.39
N ARG A 240 16.68 -4.56 12.80
CA ARG A 240 16.51 -5.37 11.57
C ARG A 240 17.25 -4.88 10.32
N LYS A 241 17.78 -3.66 10.36
CA LYS A 241 18.53 -3.08 9.22
C LYS A 241 20.01 -3.35 9.29
N MET A 242 20.49 -3.91 10.42
CA MET A 242 21.88 -4.40 10.58
C MET A 242 22.92 -3.37 10.15
N THR A 243 22.73 -2.11 10.53
CA THR A 243 23.62 -1.00 10.11
C THR A 243 25.07 -1.24 10.53
N SER A 244 25.28 -1.90 11.69
CA SER A 244 26.59 -2.28 12.20
C SER A 244 27.34 -3.29 11.34
N ASP A 245 26.63 -4.07 10.53
CA ASP A 245 27.27 -5.11 9.69
C ASP A 245 27.87 -4.54 8.41
N LEU A 246 27.60 -3.26 8.12
CA LEU A 246 28.15 -2.56 6.97
C LEU A 246 29.48 -1.84 7.30
N ILE A 247 29.74 -1.55 8.57
CA ILE A 247 30.89 -0.81 9.06
C ILE A 247 31.98 -1.79 9.50
#